data_4f00315062b2a69c27b60ba054333936
#
_entry.id   4f00315062b2a69c27b60ba054333936
#
_cell.length_a   1.000
_cell.length_b   1.000
_cell.length_c   1.000
_cell.angle_alpha   90.00
_cell.angle_beta   90.00
_cell.angle_gamma   90.00
#
_symmetry.space_group_name_H-M   'P 1'
#
loop_
_entity.id
_entity.type
_entity.pdbx_description
1 polymer ?
#
loop_
_entity_poly.entity_id
_entity_poly.type
_entity_poly.pdbx_seq_one_letter_code
_entity_poly.pdbx_strand_id
1 'polypeptide(L)'
;MNERFKLGEAKYFLARMEESLHDREAFLYNLSALGTAARSVTQYAWEESRSKGRQLWYYKTIAGYDLLIYSTQAKVRHRFADYPGSKDRIGSLQRHSKDLISLSQRYVEELENFVQRGMEEGILSG
;
A
#
# COMPACT_ATOMS: atom_id res chain seq x y z
N MET A 1 9.98 -13.74 5.09
CA MET A 1 10.09 -13.39 6.51
C MET A 1 9.84 -11.89 6.70
N ASN A 2 9.11 -11.51 7.72
CA ASN A 2 8.69 -10.12 8.02
C ASN A 2 7.61 -9.53 7.09
N GLU A 3 7.03 -10.31 6.18
CA GLU A 3 5.94 -9.83 5.31
C GLU A 3 4.74 -9.38 6.15
N ARG A 4 4.35 -10.19 7.13
CA ARG A 4 3.21 -9.88 8.01
C ARG A 4 3.50 -8.69 8.92
N PHE A 5 4.75 -8.53 9.37
CA PHE A 5 5.13 -7.38 10.17
C PHE A 5 4.97 -6.08 9.37
N LYS A 6 5.47 -6.06 8.14
CA LYS A 6 5.36 -4.90 7.26
C LYS A 6 3.93 -4.64 6.83
N LEU A 7 3.16 -5.70 6.63
CA LEU A 7 1.73 -5.58 6.35
C LEU A 7 0.99 -4.94 7.55
N GLY A 8 1.36 -5.32 8.76
CA GLY A 8 0.84 -4.70 9.99
C GLY A 8 1.16 -3.21 10.08
N GLU A 9 2.38 -2.81 9.69
CA GLU A 9 2.75 -1.39 9.61
C GLU A 9 1.88 -0.66 8.60
N ALA A 10 1.67 -1.26 7.42
CA ALA A 10 0.82 -0.66 6.39
C ALA A 10 -0.62 -0.45 6.89
N LYS A 11 -1.16 -1.44 7.59
CA LYS A 11 -2.50 -1.34 8.20
C LYS A 11 -2.56 -0.25 9.27
N TYR A 12 -1.51 -0.12 10.08
CA TYR A 12 -1.39 0.92 11.10
C TYR A 12 -1.45 2.32 10.45
N PHE A 13 -0.67 2.54 9.40
CA PHE A 13 -0.65 3.83 8.73
C PHE A 13 -1.93 4.12 7.98
N LEU A 14 -2.61 3.08 7.47
CA LEU A 14 -3.93 3.24 6.86
C LEU A 14 -4.95 3.78 7.89
N ALA A 15 -4.96 3.21 9.09
CA ALA A 15 -5.82 3.68 10.16
C ALA A 15 -5.48 5.13 10.56
N ARG A 16 -4.20 5.46 10.61
CA ARG A 16 -3.75 6.84 10.90
C ARG A 16 -4.16 7.82 9.82
N MET A 17 -4.17 7.40 8.55
CA MET A 17 -4.69 8.23 7.47
C MET A 17 -6.17 8.58 7.69
N GLU A 18 -6.97 7.58 8.06
CA GLU A 18 -8.40 7.76 8.30
C GLU A 18 -8.66 8.73 9.46
N GLU A 19 -7.80 8.72 10.48
CA GLU A 19 -7.88 9.61 11.63
C GLU A 19 -7.40 11.04 11.34
N SER A 20 -6.59 11.24 10.29
CA SER A 20 -5.95 12.51 9.98
C SER A 20 -6.55 13.23 8.78
N LEU A 21 -7.81 12.97 8.45
CA LEU A 21 -8.51 13.57 7.30
C LEU A 21 -8.55 15.10 7.34
N HIS A 22 -8.52 15.69 8.52
CA HIS A 22 -8.57 17.13 8.74
C HIS A 22 -7.17 17.80 8.76
N ASP A 23 -6.11 17.01 8.71
CA ASP A 23 -4.72 17.47 8.73
C ASP A 23 -3.99 16.95 7.50
N ARG A 24 -3.87 17.81 6.48
CA ARG A 24 -3.29 17.45 5.21
C ARG A 24 -1.87 16.90 5.32
N GLU A 25 -1.02 17.53 6.11
CA GLU A 25 0.37 17.10 6.26
C GLU A 25 0.46 15.74 6.95
N ALA A 26 -0.27 15.57 8.05
CA ALA A 26 -0.31 14.28 8.75
C ALA A 26 -0.86 13.18 7.84
N PHE A 27 -1.90 13.48 7.06
CA PHE A 27 -2.47 12.54 6.10
C PHE A 27 -1.42 12.09 5.07
N LEU A 28 -0.69 13.04 4.47
CA LEU A 28 0.33 12.74 3.47
C LEU A 28 1.52 12.00 4.07
N TYR A 29 1.93 12.32 5.29
CA TYR A 29 3.01 11.61 5.97
C TYR A 29 2.62 10.15 6.23
N ASN A 30 1.41 9.91 6.68
CA ASN A 30 0.90 8.56 6.92
C ASN A 30 0.76 7.77 5.62
N LEU A 31 0.33 8.42 4.54
CA LEU A 31 0.25 7.80 3.21
C LEU A 31 1.65 7.39 2.72
N SER A 32 2.64 8.25 2.88
CA SER A 32 4.02 7.95 2.51
C SER A 32 4.57 6.76 3.29
N ALA A 33 4.32 6.73 4.60
CA ALA A 33 4.74 5.63 5.46
C ALA A 33 4.05 4.32 5.09
N LEU A 34 2.76 4.37 4.75
CA LEU A 34 2.02 3.20 4.25
C LEU A 34 2.66 2.65 2.98
N GLY A 35 2.95 3.52 2.02
CA GLY A 35 3.57 3.12 0.75
C GLY A 35 4.92 2.45 0.94
N THR A 36 5.73 2.95 1.87
CA THR A 36 7.03 2.35 2.21
C THR A 36 6.86 0.98 2.83
N ALA A 37 5.96 0.84 3.81
CA ALA A 37 5.68 -0.44 4.45
C ALA A 37 5.13 -1.46 3.44
N ALA A 38 4.20 -1.05 2.59
CA ALA A 38 3.60 -1.91 1.58
C ALA A 38 4.63 -2.43 0.58
N ARG A 39 5.53 -1.57 0.10
CA ARG A 39 6.61 -2.01 -0.80
C ARG A 39 7.56 -2.98 -0.13
N SER A 40 7.80 -2.81 1.17
CA SER A 40 8.64 -3.74 1.93
C SER A 40 8.04 -5.14 1.98
N VAL A 41 6.71 -5.28 1.97
CA VAL A 41 6.05 -6.59 1.93
C VAL A 41 6.49 -7.37 0.69
N THR A 42 6.39 -6.77 -0.49
CA THR A 42 6.77 -7.44 -1.74
C THR A 42 8.27 -7.69 -1.82
N GLN A 43 9.09 -6.78 -1.29
CA GLN A 43 10.53 -6.96 -1.25
C GLN A 43 10.92 -8.17 -0.40
N TYR A 44 10.38 -8.28 0.81
CA TYR A 44 10.64 -9.44 1.67
C TYR A 44 10.15 -10.74 1.04
N ALA A 45 8.98 -10.70 0.40
CA ALA A 45 8.44 -11.87 -0.29
C ALA A 45 9.35 -12.31 -1.44
N TRP A 46 9.88 -11.36 -2.21
CA TRP A 46 10.81 -11.64 -3.29
C TRP A 46 12.11 -12.25 -2.76
N GLU A 47 12.68 -11.66 -1.73
CA GLU A 47 13.92 -12.15 -1.12
C GLU A 47 13.75 -13.55 -0.55
N GLU A 48 12.65 -13.82 0.13
CA GLU A 48 12.38 -15.14 0.69
C GLU A 48 12.17 -16.19 -0.40
N SER A 49 11.39 -15.87 -1.44
CA SER A 49 11.18 -16.79 -2.57
C SER A 49 12.47 -17.07 -3.31
N ARG A 50 13.32 -16.05 -3.49
CA ARG A 50 14.63 -16.20 -4.10
C ARG A 50 15.54 -17.11 -3.28
N SER A 51 15.57 -16.94 -1.97
CA SER A 51 16.40 -17.76 -1.09
C SER A 51 16.03 -19.25 -1.13
N LYS A 52 14.79 -19.56 -1.49
CA LYS A 52 14.26 -20.92 -1.65
C LYS A 52 14.32 -21.43 -3.09
N GLY A 53 14.88 -20.65 -4.01
CA GLY A 53 14.92 -20.99 -5.44
C GLY A 53 13.56 -20.94 -6.11
N ARG A 54 12.63 -20.13 -5.61
CA ARG A 54 11.24 -20.07 -6.07
C ARG A 54 10.88 -18.72 -6.70
N GLN A 55 11.83 -18.05 -7.36
CA GLN A 55 11.60 -16.76 -8.01
C GLN A 55 10.47 -16.79 -9.04
N LEU A 56 10.36 -17.90 -9.79
CA LEU A 56 9.29 -18.03 -10.79
C LEU A 56 7.92 -18.00 -10.15
N TRP A 57 7.78 -18.63 -8.98
CA TRP A 57 6.54 -18.56 -8.21
C TRP A 57 6.18 -17.10 -7.91
N TYR A 58 7.17 -16.32 -7.42
CA TYR A 58 6.95 -14.92 -7.09
C TYR A 58 6.43 -14.13 -8.29
N TYR A 59 7.12 -14.20 -9.43
CA TYR A 59 6.74 -13.42 -10.61
C TYR A 59 5.38 -13.84 -11.18
N LYS A 60 5.07 -15.12 -11.19
CA LYS A 60 3.78 -15.63 -11.67
C LYS A 60 2.64 -15.28 -10.74
N THR A 61 2.88 -15.36 -9.44
CA THR A 61 1.84 -15.13 -8.43
C THR A 61 1.53 -13.65 -8.30
N ILE A 62 2.56 -12.81 -8.21
CA ILE A 62 2.36 -11.37 -8.01
C ILE A 62 1.64 -10.72 -9.20
N ALA A 63 1.82 -11.25 -10.41
CA ALA A 63 1.14 -10.77 -11.60
C ALA A 63 -0.39 -10.95 -11.54
N GLY A 64 -0.87 -11.86 -10.69
CA GLY A 64 -2.30 -12.09 -10.48
C GLY A 64 -2.97 -11.10 -9.53
N TYR A 65 -2.20 -10.22 -8.90
CA TYR A 65 -2.71 -9.23 -7.96
C TYR A 65 -2.55 -7.83 -8.53
N ASP A 66 -3.52 -6.95 -8.24
CA ASP A 66 -3.50 -5.57 -8.74
C ASP A 66 -2.60 -4.70 -7.84
N LEU A 67 -1.30 -4.74 -8.08
CA LEU A 67 -0.33 -3.91 -7.37
C LEU A 67 0.00 -2.61 -8.12
N LEU A 68 -0.60 -2.40 -9.30
CA LEU A 68 -0.55 -1.12 -10.01
C LEU A 68 -1.37 -0.04 -9.30
N ILE A 69 -2.15 -0.41 -8.30
CA ILE A 69 -2.84 0.52 -7.39
C ILE A 69 -1.85 1.56 -6.85
N TYR A 70 -0.61 1.15 -6.58
CA TYR A 70 0.44 2.07 -6.12
C TYR A 70 0.68 3.21 -7.11
N SER A 71 0.69 2.93 -8.39
CA SER A 71 0.88 3.97 -9.42
C SER A 71 -0.30 4.95 -9.44
N THR A 72 -1.52 4.46 -9.32
CA THR A 72 -2.72 5.28 -9.25
C THR A 72 -2.71 6.13 -7.97
N GLN A 73 -2.36 5.51 -6.84
CA GLN A 73 -2.22 6.20 -5.56
C GLN A 73 -1.20 7.34 -5.64
N ALA A 74 -0.06 7.11 -6.28
CA ALA A 74 0.97 8.13 -6.46
C ALA A 74 0.47 9.30 -7.31
N LYS A 75 -0.32 9.05 -8.36
CA LYS A 75 -0.92 10.08 -9.20
C LYS A 75 -1.93 10.92 -8.42
N VAL A 76 -2.79 10.29 -7.65
CA VAL A 76 -3.78 10.99 -6.83
C VAL A 76 -3.08 11.81 -5.74
N ARG A 77 -2.05 11.25 -5.10
CA ARG A 77 -1.24 11.95 -4.11
C ARG A 77 -0.59 13.19 -4.70
N HIS A 78 -0.07 13.11 -5.92
CA HIS A 78 0.57 14.21 -6.60
C HIS A 78 -0.42 15.35 -6.83
N ARG A 79 -1.62 15.04 -7.34
CA ARG A 79 -2.69 16.03 -7.50
C ARG A 79 -3.08 16.67 -6.17
N PHE A 80 -3.20 15.86 -5.12
CA PHE A 80 -3.54 16.33 -3.77
C PHE A 80 -2.48 17.31 -3.25
N ALA A 81 -1.21 17.05 -3.51
CA ALA A 81 -0.10 17.90 -3.08
C ALA A 81 0.00 19.20 -3.91
N ASP A 82 -0.31 19.14 -5.20
CA ASP A 82 -0.07 20.24 -6.16
C ASP A 82 -1.21 21.27 -6.24
N TYR A 83 -2.36 21.04 -5.58
CA TYR A 83 -3.49 21.95 -5.65
C TYR A 83 -3.80 22.66 -4.32
N PRO A 84 -2.81 23.33 -3.70
CA PRO A 84 -3.06 24.04 -2.44
C PRO A 84 -3.86 25.32 -2.59
N GLY A 85 -4.14 25.79 -3.80
CA GLY A 85 -4.75 27.09 -4.06
C GLY A 85 -6.10 27.07 -4.77
N SER A 86 -6.73 25.91 -4.98
CA SER A 86 -8.02 25.86 -5.67
C SER A 86 -9.12 26.48 -4.80
N LYS A 87 -10.05 27.18 -5.45
CA LYS A 87 -11.17 27.84 -4.77
C LYS A 87 -12.12 26.84 -4.09
N ASP A 88 -12.08 25.57 -4.49
CA ASP A 88 -12.86 24.48 -3.90
C ASP A 88 -11.97 23.56 -3.05
N ARG A 89 -11.26 24.17 -2.12
CA ARG A 89 -10.31 23.47 -1.25
C ARG A 89 -10.92 22.32 -0.47
N ILE A 90 -12.06 22.54 0.15
CA ILE A 90 -12.68 21.58 1.07
C ILE A 90 -13.22 20.38 0.30
N GLY A 91 -13.96 20.60 -0.79
CA GLY A 91 -14.49 19.52 -1.62
C GLY A 91 -13.40 18.71 -2.30
N SER A 92 -12.35 19.39 -2.81
CA SER A 92 -11.21 18.74 -3.44
C SER A 92 -10.42 17.90 -2.46
N LEU A 93 -10.14 18.42 -1.27
CA LEU A 93 -9.45 17.69 -0.21
C LEU A 93 -10.23 16.45 0.22
N GLN A 94 -11.53 16.57 0.45
CA GLN A 94 -12.38 15.45 0.83
C GLN A 94 -12.42 14.37 -0.25
N ARG A 95 -12.53 14.77 -1.51
CA ARG A 95 -12.58 13.86 -2.65
C ARG A 95 -11.28 13.07 -2.80
N HIS A 96 -10.14 13.77 -2.80
CA HIS A 96 -8.82 13.15 -2.94
C HIS A 96 -8.47 12.29 -1.74
N SER A 97 -8.83 12.70 -0.53
CA SER A 97 -8.61 11.91 0.68
C SER A 97 -9.38 10.60 0.65
N LYS A 98 -10.66 10.65 0.23
CA LYS A 98 -11.49 9.44 0.08
C LYS A 98 -10.91 8.49 -0.97
N ASP A 99 -10.48 9.03 -2.12
CA ASP A 99 -9.86 8.25 -3.18
C ASP A 99 -8.58 7.58 -2.70
N LEU A 100 -7.72 8.32 -1.99
CA LEU A 100 -6.47 7.79 -1.46
C LEU A 100 -6.70 6.72 -0.40
N ILE A 101 -7.70 6.90 0.46
CA ILE A 101 -8.08 5.88 1.45
C ILE A 101 -8.58 4.62 0.74
N SER A 102 -9.48 4.74 -0.22
CA SER A 102 -10.02 3.59 -0.96
C SER A 102 -8.92 2.83 -1.69
N LEU A 103 -8.01 3.53 -2.37
CA LEU A 103 -6.87 2.92 -3.05
C LEU A 103 -5.93 2.24 -2.06
N SER A 104 -5.69 2.86 -0.92
CA SER A 104 -4.80 2.30 0.11
C SER A 104 -5.40 1.06 0.75
N GLN A 105 -6.71 1.06 1.04
CA GLN A 105 -7.43 -0.11 1.54
C GLN A 105 -7.32 -1.28 0.57
N ARG A 106 -7.56 -1.03 -0.71
CA ARG A 106 -7.47 -2.05 -1.75
C ARG A 106 -6.05 -2.58 -1.90
N TYR A 107 -5.06 -1.70 -1.85
CA TYR A 107 -3.65 -2.09 -1.95
C TYR A 107 -3.24 -3.01 -0.81
N VAL A 108 -3.58 -2.66 0.43
CA VAL A 108 -3.30 -3.48 1.61
C VAL A 108 -4.00 -4.84 1.51
N GLU A 109 -5.26 -4.85 1.05
CA GLU A 109 -6.04 -6.06 0.87
C GLU A 109 -5.42 -7.00 -0.16
N GLU A 110 -4.98 -6.48 -1.30
CA GLU A 110 -4.28 -7.26 -2.34
C GLU A 110 -2.98 -7.84 -1.81
N LEU A 111 -2.20 -7.06 -1.06
CA LEU A 111 -0.98 -7.54 -0.44
C LEU A 111 -1.24 -8.63 0.59
N GLU A 112 -2.28 -8.48 1.39
CA GLU A 112 -2.66 -9.47 2.40
C GLU A 112 -3.01 -10.82 1.73
N ASN A 113 -3.79 -10.76 0.65
CA ASN A 113 -4.15 -11.96 -0.11
C ASN A 113 -2.93 -12.62 -0.74
N PHE A 114 -2.00 -11.83 -1.26
CA PHE A 114 -0.74 -12.32 -1.82
C PHE A 114 0.10 -13.05 -0.76
N VAL A 115 0.29 -12.44 0.40
CA VAL A 115 1.07 -13.03 1.50
C VAL A 115 0.41 -14.31 2.00
N GLN A 116 -0.92 -14.29 2.18
CA GLN A 116 -1.68 -15.45 2.61
C GLN A 116 -1.49 -16.63 1.64
N ARG A 117 -1.57 -16.37 0.35
CA ARG A 117 -1.34 -17.40 -0.66
C ARG A 117 0.08 -17.97 -0.58
N GLY A 118 1.08 -17.12 -0.41
CA GLY A 118 2.46 -17.56 -0.26
C GLY A 118 2.67 -18.43 0.96
N MET A 119 2.01 -18.11 2.07
CA MET A 119 2.04 -18.92 3.29
C MET A 119 1.36 -20.27 3.09
N GLU A 120 0.20 -20.30 2.44
CA GLU A 120 -0.56 -21.52 2.15
C GLU A 120 0.23 -22.48 1.26
N GLU A 121 0.99 -21.94 0.31
CA GLU A 121 1.85 -22.72 -0.58
C GLU A 121 3.21 -23.07 0.03
N GLY A 122 3.47 -22.64 1.26
CA GLY A 122 4.68 -22.95 2.00
C GLY A 122 5.93 -22.25 1.49
N ILE A 123 5.77 -21.17 0.71
CA ILE A 123 6.88 -20.42 0.13
C ILE A 123 7.26 -19.22 1.01
N LEU A 124 6.25 -18.53 1.54
CA LEU A 124 6.46 -17.43 2.48
C LEU A 124 6.22 -17.91 3.89
N SER A 125 7.09 -17.48 4.80
CA SER A 125 6.93 -17.80 6.22
C SER A 125 6.05 -16.79 6.94
N GLY A 126 5.79 -15.65 6.29
CA GLY A 126 5.07 -14.56 6.92
C GLY A 126 5.96 -13.76 7.84
#